data_400bbff3c444af1d34989a90dccfd13f
#
_entry.id   400bbff3c444af1d34989a90dccfd13f
#
_cell.length_a   1.000
_cell.length_b   1.000
_cell.length_c   1.000
_cell.angle_alpha   90.00
_cell.angle_beta   90.00
_cell.angle_gamma   90.00
#
_symmetry.space_group_name_H-M   'P 1'
#
loop_
_entity.id
_entity.type
_entity.pdbx_description
1 polymer ?
#
loop_
_entity_poly.entity_id
_entity_poly.type
_entity_poly.pdbx_seq_one_letter_code
_entity_poly.pdbx_strand_id
1 'polypeptide(L)'
;MEPETETDMEGNETLIEVKGLRIAFGDAVPVRNVSFTVPRHGRVAIVGESGCGKSLIALSLWKDHPEVRISYIFQNPMESLNPVMKIGAQIHEAATGISREGIVELLRRTGLEDPERVYGSYPCRLSGGQCQRAMIAMALAARPELLVADEPTTALDVTTQREVLELVDSLAEETGMAVLLITHNLGLVAGRMDTVNVMYAGEIVESGPVAEVLRHPRHPYTQGLLKAVPALDAPLDAPLADIPGTVPPPNAWPAGCAFHPRCPFAKGECSSVPPPMNVCGAVRYACHIKCSDGGGE
;
A
#
# COMPACT_ATOMS: atom_id res chain seq x y z
N MET A 1 -12.50 17.35 -28.67
CA MET A 1 -13.15 16.16 -28.06
C MET A 1 -12.43 16.03 -26.73
N GLU A 2 -13.04 16.59 -25.68
CA GLU A 2 -12.50 16.49 -24.32
C GLU A 2 -12.58 15.03 -23.89
N PRO A 3 -11.59 14.49 -23.19
CA PRO A 3 -11.67 13.13 -22.67
C PRO A 3 -12.82 13.06 -21.65
N GLU A 4 -13.72 12.12 -21.83
CA GLU A 4 -14.74 11.80 -20.83
C GLU A 4 -14.01 11.34 -19.56
N THR A 5 -14.19 12.08 -18.47
CA THR A 5 -13.69 11.70 -17.15
C THR A 5 -14.48 10.50 -16.66
N GLU A 6 -13.84 9.32 -16.58
CA GLU A 6 -14.47 8.15 -15.96
C GLU A 6 -14.60 8.41 -14.46
N THR A 7 -15.82 8.36 -13.93
CA THR A 7 -16.11 8.43 -12.49
C THR A 7 -16.24 7.03 -11.92
N ASP A 8 -15.73 6.84 -10.68
CA ASP A 8 -15.94 5.58 -9.96
C ASP A 8 -17.40 5.38 -9.52
N MET A 9 -17.71 4.22 -8.90
CA MET A 9 -19.09 3.86 -8.48
C MET A 9 -19.69 4.81 -7.43
N GLU A 10 -18.91 5.74 -6.86
CA GLU A 10 -19.36 6.75 -5.90
C GLU A 10 -19.40 8.17 -6.49
N GLY A 11 -19.11 8.33 -7.80
CA GLY A 11 -19.13 9.63 -8.48
C GLY A 11 -17.85 10.46 -8.29
N ASN A 12 -16.79 9.91 -7.72
CA ASN A 12 -15.48 10.53 -7.61
C ASN A 12 -14.70 10.40 -8.92
N GLU A 13 -13.98 11.48 -9.29
CA GLU A 13 -13.09 11.48 -10.45
C GLU A 13 -11.91 10.51 -10.21
N THR A 14 -11.67 9.58 -11.13
CA THR A 14 -10.56 8.63 -11.06
C THR A 14 -9.25 9.34 -11.35
N LEU A 15 -8.27 9.24 -10.45
CA LEU A 15 -6.92 9.77 -10.65
C LEU A 15 -6.02 8.77 -11.41
N ILE A 16 -6.09 7.49 -11.00
CA ILE A 16 -5.35 6.40 -11.64
C ILE A 16 -6.27 5.19 -11.82
N GLU A 17 -6.22 4.60 -12.99
CA GLU A 17 -6.87 3.34 -13.29
C GLU A 17 -5.86 2.33 -13.81
N VAL A 18 -5.73 1.21 -13.09
CA VAL A 18 -4.90 0.07 -13.49
C VAL A 18 -5.81 -1.04 -13.99
N LYS A 19 -5.61 -1.48 -15.24
CA LYS A 19 -6.38 -2.56 -15.88
C LYS A 19 -5.46 -3.70 -16.32
N GLY A 20 -5.64 -4.89 -15.77
CA GLY A 20 -4.96 -6.09 -16.22
C GLY A 20 -3.43 -6.03 -16.15
N LEU A 21 -2.86 -5.27 -15.20
CA LEU A 21 -1.41 -5.10 -15.09
C LEU A 21 -0.72 -6.46 -14.95
N ARG A 22 0.27 -6.69 -15.83
CA ARG A 22 1.13 -7.86 -15.83
C ARG A 22 2.59 -7.44 -15.88
N ILE A 23 3.39 -7.90 -14.93
CA ILE A 23 4.83 -7.66 -14.88
C ILE A 23 5.55 -9.00 -14.88
N ALA A 24 6.50 -9.17 -15.81
CA ALA A 24 7.25 -10.41 -15.98
C ALA A 24 8.75 -10.12 -16.13
N PHE A 25 9.58 -11.00 -15.58
CA PHE A 25 11.03 -11.00 -15.69
C PHE A 25 11.48 -12.43 -16.09
N GLY A 26 11.70 -12.64 -17.38
CA GLY A 26 11.92 -14.00 -17.92
C GLY A 26 10.72 -14.90 -17.60
N ASP A 27 10.97 -16.02 -16.94
CA ASP A 27 9.92 -17.00 -16.57
C ASP A 27 9.16 -16.60 -15.28
N ALA A 28 9.66 -15.63 -14.53
CA ALA A 28 8.99 -15.16 -13.33
C ALA A 28 7.92 -14.11 -13.66
N VAL A 29 6.72 -14.28 -13.13
CA VAL A 29 5.59 -13.36 -13.31
C VAL A 29 5.08 -12.91 -11.94
N PRO A 30 5.78 -11.97 -11.27
CA PRO A 30 5.39 -11.51 -9.94
C PRO A 30 4.06 -10.76 -9.90
N VAL A 31 3.61 -10.16 -11.01
CA VAL A 31 2.28 -9.54 -11.15
C VAL A 31 1.61 -10.16 -12.36
N ARG A 32 0.48 -10.84 -12.17
CA ARG A 32 -0.17 -11.63 -13.20
C ARG A 32 -1.34 -10.94 -13.89
N ASN A 33 -2.25 -10.40 -13.09
CA ASN A 33 -3.44 -9.70 -13.57
C ASN A 33 -4.01 -8.84 -12.45
N VAL A 34 -3.56 -7.60 -12.34
CA VAL A 34 -3.98 -6.68 -11.29
C VAL A 34 -4.77 -5.54 -11.88
N SER A 35 -5.96 -5.28 -11.32
CA SER A 35 -6.82 -4.17 -11.69
C SER A 35 -7.36 -3.48 -10.45
N PHE A 36 -7.16 -2.18 -10.34
CA PHE A 36 -7.68 -1.34 -9.26
C PHE A 36 -7.74 0.12 -9.70
N THR A 37 -8.44 0.94 -8.95
CA THR A 37 -8.52 2.39 -9.17
C THR A 37 -8.04 3.16 -7.94
N VAL A 38 -7.49 4.33 -8.16
CA VAL A 38 -7.21 5.32 -7.12
C VAL A 38 -8.04 6.56 -7.45
N PRO A 39 -9.09 6.86 -6.67
CA PRO A 39 -9.87 8.08 -6.84
C PRO A 39 -9.03 9.32 -6.53
N ARG A 40 -9.38 10.46 -7.12
CA ARG A 40 -8.84 11.76 -6.72
C ARG A 40 -9.19 12.02 -5.26
N HIS A 41 -8.19 12.38 -4.46
CA HIS A 41 -8.31 12.53 -3.00
C HIS A 41 -8.60 11.24 -2.22
N GLY A 42 -8.66 10.08 -2.93
CA GLY A 42 -8.95 8.78 -2.32
C GLY A 42 -7.76 8.18 -1.58
N ARG A 43 -8.05 7.33 -0.61
CA ARG A 43 -7.07 6.59 0.18
C ARG A 43 -7.22 5.10 -0.08
N VAL A 44 -6.27 4.53 -0.81
CA VAL A 44 -6.31 3.13 -1.25
C VAL A 44 -5.16 2.35 -0.61
N ALA A 45 -5.42 1.14 -0.14
CA ALA A 45 -4.39 0.23 0.32
C ALA A 45 -4.20 -0.96 -0.63
N ILE A 46 -2.94 -1.42 -0.74
CA ILE A 46 -2.59 -2.75 -1.27
C ILE A 46 -1.92 -3.53 -0.14
N VAL A 47 -2.55 -4.64 0.26
CA VAL A 47 -2.09 -5.44 1.39
C VAL A 47 -1.77 -6.86 0.95
N GLY A 48 -0.70 -7.45 1.49
CA GLY A 48 -0.33 -8.85 1.22
C GLY A 48 1.06 -9.18 1.76
N GLU A 49 1.40 -10.47 1.79
CA GLU A 49 2.71 -10.94 2.24
C GLU A 49 3.85 -10.42 1.37
N SER A 50 5.08 -10.40 1.92
CA SER A 50 6.28 -10.02 1.17
C SER A 50 6.49 -10.91 -0.05
N GLY A 51 6.96 -10.33 -1.15
CA GLY A 51 7.21 -11.06 -2.40
C GLY A 51 5.99 -11.26 -3.31
N CYS A 52 4.78 -10.82 -2.93
CA CYS A 52 3.60 -10.97 -3.79
C CYS A 52 3.48 -9.93 -4.92
N GLY A 53 4.44 -8.99 -5.07
CA GLY A 53 4.50 -8.05 -6.20
C GLY A 53 4.03 -6.62 -5.91
N LYS A 54 3.68 -6.24 -4.68
CA LYS A 54 3.12 -4.91 -4.30
C LYS A 54 4.01 -3.74 -4.74
N SER A 55 5.29 -3.77 -4.39
CA SER A 55 6.25 -2.70 -4.73
C SER A 55 6.45 -2.56 -6.25
N LEU A 56 6.33 -3.65 -7.00
CA LEU A 56 6.42 -3.61 -8.46
C LEU A 56 5.22 -2.89 -9.08
N ILE A 57 4.01 -3.10 -8.52
CA ILE A 57 2.82 -2.35 -8.94
C ILE A 57 3.05 -0.86 -8.69
N ALA A 58 3.51 -0.48 -7.49
CA ALA A 58 3.81 0.90 -7.17
C ALA A 58 4.75 1.55 -8.18
N LEU A 59 5.89 0.90 -8.45
CA LEU A 59 6.89 1.41 -9.38
C LEU A 59 6.37 1.51 -10.83
N SER A 60 5.44 0.63 -11.25
CA SER A 60 4.85 0.70 -12.59
C SER A 60 3.98 1.94 -12.77
N LEU A 61 3.31 2.43 -11.73
CA LEU A 61 2.42 3.59 -11.82
C LEU A 61 3.14 4.83 -12.34
N TRP A 62 4.37 5.06 -11.92
CA TRP A 62 5.15 6.21 -12.36
C TRP A 62 5.47 6.18 -13.85
N LYS A 63 5.69 4.99 -14.40
CA LYS A 63 5.96 4.81 -15.83
C LYS A 63 4.69 4.87 -16.66
N ASP A 64 3.62 4.27 -16.14
CA ASP A 64 2.39 4.06 -16.88
C ASP A 64 1.44 5.29 -16.83
N HIS A 65 1.66 6.20 -15.85
CA HIS A 65 0.88 7.44 -15.65
C HIS A 65 1.77 8.69 -15.57
N PRO A 66 2.49 9.04 -16.64
CA PRO A 66 3.40 10.20 -16.66
C PRO A 66 2.67 11.55 -16.52
N GLU A 67 1.36 11.60 -16.74
CA GLU A 67 0.49 12.76 -16.58
C GLU A 67 0.18 13.11 -15.12
N VAL A 68 0.34 12.13 -14.19
CA VAL A 68 0.06 12.30 -12.77
C VAL A 68 1.37 12.56 -12.02
N ARG A 69 1.38 13.58 -11.16
CA ARG A 69 2.54 13.83 -10.28
C ARG A 69 2.51 12.83 -9.13
N ILE A 70 3.34 11.80 -9.22
CA ILE A 70 3.46 10.73 -8.22
C ILE A 70 4.75 10.92 -7.44
N SER A 71 4.65 10.92 -6.11
CA SER A 71 5.81 10.86 -5.21
C SER A 71 5.81 9.57 -4.40
N TYR A 72 7.01 9.15 -3.99
CA TYR A 72 7.23 7.89 -3.28
C TYR A 72 7.84 8.10 -1.89
N ILE A 73 7.33 7.35 -0.93
CA ILE A 73 7.97 7.05 0.34
C ILE A 73 8.38 5.58 0.30
N PHE A 74 9.70 5.32 0.24
CA PHE A 74 10.24 3.97 0.16
C PHE A 74 10.36 3.31 1.54
N GLN A 75 10.43 2.00 1.55
CA GLN A 75 10.48 1.15 2.75
C GLN A 75 11.64 1.49 3.69
N ASN A 76 12.83 1.79 3.16
CA ASN A 76 14.02 2.07 3.96
C ASN A 76 14.55 3.49 3.69
N PRO A 77 14.33 4.46 4.59
CA PRO A 77 14.75 5.84 4.39
C PRO A 77 16.28 6.00 4.30
N MET A 78 17.05 5.15 4.98
CA MET A 78 18.50 5.22 4.96
C MET A 78 19.10 4.78 3.62
N GLU A 79 18.45 3.88 2.91
CA GLU A 79 18.85 3.43 1.57
C GLU A 79 18.32 4.35 0.46
N SER A 80 17.23 5.05 0.72
CA SER A 80 16.56 5.93 -0.23
C SER A 80 17.20 7.31 -0.31
N LEU A 81 17.80 7.77 0.79
CA LEU A 81 18.51 9.04 0.85
C LEU A 81 19.97 8.86 0.39
N ASN A 82 20.47 9.79 -0.43
CA ASN A 82 21.85 9.79 -0.88
C ASN A 82 22.80 10.12 0.31
N PRO A 83 23.67 9.18 0.76
CA PRO A 83 24.46 9.35 1.97
C PRO A 83 25.53 10.45 1.84
N VAL A 84 25.90 10.84 0.64
CA VAL A 84 26.93 11.86 0.37
C VAL A 84 26.36 13.24 0.03
N MET A 85 25.03 13.39 0.10
CA MET A 85 24.35 14.67 -0.13
C MET A 85 23.63 15.13 1.16
N LYS A 86 23.63 16.45 1.38
CA LYS A 86 22.87 17.06 2.47
C LYS A 86 21.36 16.96 2.18
N ILE A 87 20.54 16.83 3.23
CA ILE A 87 19.08 16.70 3.11
C ILE A 87 18.48 17.84 2.28
N GLY A 88 18.82 19.09 2.58
CA GLY A 88 18.30 20.24 1.84
C GLY A 88 18.63 20.21 0.33
N ALA A 89 19.81 19.71 -0.05
CA ALA A 89 20.20 19.56 -1.44
C ALA A 89 19.37 18.49 -2.15
N GLN A 90 19.09 17.36 -1.49
CA GLN A 90 18.27 16.28 -2.06
C GLN A 90 16.81 16.74 -2.26
N ILE A 91 16.24 17.49 -1.29
CA ILE A 91 14.89 18.04 -1.44
C ILE A 91 14.84 19.07 -2.57
N HIS A 92 15.88 19.88 -2.73
CA HIS A 92 15.97 20.85 -3.82
C HIS A 92 16.04 20.19 -5.21
N GLU A 93 16.72 19.04 -5.32
CA GLU A 93 16.73 18.23 -6.55
C GLU A 93 15.34 17.63 -6.86
N ALA A 94 14.63 17.16 -5.83
CA ALA A 94 13.30 16.56 -5.98
C ALA A 94 12.24 17.58 -6.42
N ALA A 95 12.45 18.88 -6.15
CA ALA A 95 11.48 19.93 -6.45
C ALA A 95 12.17 21.20 -6.96
N THR A 96 12.24 21.34 -8.28
CA THR A 96 12.82 22.54 -8.90
C THR A 96 12.04 23.80 -8.54
N GLY A 97 12.77 24.85 -8.13
CA GLY A 97 12.18 26.16 -7.83
C GLY A 97 11.70 26.37 -6.40
N ILE A 98 11.84 25.37 -5.50
CA ILE A 98 11.58 25.58 -4.08
C ILE A 98 12.75 26.36 -3.44
N SER A 99 12.41 27.41 -2.64
CA SER A 99 13.44 28.16 -1.92
C SER A 99 13.95 27.38 -0.69
N ARG A 100 15.11 27.81 -0.14
CA ARG A 100 15.63 27.24 1.09
C ARG A 100 14.61 27.34 2.24
N GLU A 101 13.98 28.51 2.37
CA GLU A 101 12.95 28.78 3.40
C GLU A 101 11.76 27.84 3.22
N GLY A 102 11.36 27.57 1.98
CA GLY A 102 10.30 26.61 1.64
C GLY A 102 10.67 25.19 2.04
N ILE A 103 11.91 24.76 1.85
CA ILE A 103 12.40 23.44 2.28
C ILE A 103 12.42 23.34 3.82
N VAL A 104 12.92 24.37 4.50
CA VAL A 104 12.96 24.43 5.96
C VAL A 104 11.54 24.35 6.54
N GLU A 105 10.58 25.02 5.90
CA GLU A 105 9.17 24.95 6.30
C GLU A 105 8.58 23.54 6.07
N LEU A 106 8.88 22.87 4.95
CA LEU A 106 8.48 21.48 4.74
C LEU A 106 9.06 20.54 5.80
N LEU A 107 10.35 20.69 6.14
CA LEU A 107 10.97 19.92 7.21
C LEU A 107 10.29 20.18 8.57
N ARG A 108 9.87 21.41 8.85
CA ARG A 108 9.11 21.74 10.06
C ARG A 108 7.74 21.07 10.07
N ARG A 109 7.01 21.14 8.94
CA ARG A 109 5.69 20.51 8.78
C ARG A 109 5.72 18.99 8.94
N THR A 110 6.84 18.34 8.61
CA THR A 110 7.04 16.91 8.88
C THR A 110 7.48 16.61 10.31
N GLY A 111 7.41 17.58 11.24
CA GLY A 111 7.64 17.38 12.67
C GLY A 111 9.11 17.28 13.06
N LEU A 112 10.02 17.86 12.28
CA LEU A 112 11.42 17.98 12.64
C LEU A 112 11.62 19.23 13.51
N GLU A 113 12.06 19.06 14.76
CA GLU A 113 12.20 20.14 15.76
C GLU A 113 13.25 21.19 15.36
N ASP A 114 14.36 20.76 14.73
CA ASP A 114 15.44 21.64 14.26
C ASP A 114 15.64 21.50 12.74
N PRO A 115 14.72 22.07 11.93
CA PRO A 115 14.71 21.90 10.49
C PRO A 115 15.92 22.55 9.81
N GLU A 116 16.48 23.61 10.34
CA GLU A 116 17.70 24.27 9.82
C GLU A 116 18.92 23.36 9.96
N ARG A 117 19.08 22.71 11.10
CA ARG A 117 20.15 21.72 11.32
C ARG A 117 19.96 20.53 10.38
N VAL A 118 18.73 20.01 10.25
CA VAL A 118 18.43 18.88 9.37
C VAL A 118 18.70 19.24 7.92
N TYR A 119 18.28 20.43 7.46
CA TYR A 119 18.59 20.94 6.11
C TYR A 119 20.09 20.84 5.79
N GLY A 120 20.96 21.22 6.74
CA GLY A 120 22.41 21.20 6.60
C GLY A 120 23.09 19.87 6.87
N SER A 121 22.35 18.85 7.31
CA SER A 121 22.88 17.56 7.74
C SER A 121 22.96 16.55 6.59
N TYR A 122 23.86 15.58 6.73
CA TYR A 122 23.88 14.35 5.92
C TYR A 122 23.01 13.28 6.59
N PRO A 123 22.44 12.31 5.83
CA PRO A 123 21.61 11.25 6.39
C PRO A 123 22.24 10.50 7.56
N CYS A 124 23.54 10.19 7.48
CA CYS A 124 24.28 9.50 8.55
C CYS A 124 24.37 10.26 9.90
N ARG A 125 23.96 11.53 9.94
CA ARG A 125 23.90 12.37 11.16
C ARG A 125 22.50 12.44 11.77
N LEU A 126 21.54 11.73 11.19
CA LEU A 126 20.13 11.75 11.57
C LEU A 126 19.72 10.39 12.15
N SER A 127 18.72 10.39 13.02
CA SER A 127 18.04 9.16 13.42
C SER A 127 17.18 8.59 12.29
N GLY A 128 16.80 7.30 12.39
CA GLY A 128 15.90 6.68 11.41
C GLY A 128 14.59 7.44 11.25
N GLY A 129 13.96 7.88 12.35
CA GLY A 129 12.73 8.68 12.31
C GLY A 129 12.95 10.08 11.69
N GLN A 130 14.11 10.72 11.91
CA GLN A 130 14.44 11.98 11.25
C GLN A 130 14.66 11.79 9.74
N CYS A 131 15.32 10.71 9.33
CA CYS A 131 15.46 10.36 7.90
C CYS A 131 14.10 10.09 7.25
N GLN A 132 13.21 9.38 7.95
CA GLN A 132 11.85 9.12 7.47
C GLN A 132 11.05 10.43 7.26
N ARG A 133 11.06 11.32 8.24
CA ARG A 133 10.40 12.64 8.16
C ARG A 133 11.01 13.52 7.06
N ALA A 134 12.33 13.46 6.85
CA ALA A 134 13.01 14.16 5.76
C ALA A 134 12.63 13.59 4.38
N MET A 135 12.49 12.26 4.26
CA MET A 135 12.00 11.61 3.04
C MET A 135 10.54 12.00 2.73
N ILE A 136 9.67 12.09 3.75
CA ILE A 136 8.30 12.58 3.57
C ILE A 136 8.34 14.05 3.08
N ALA A 137 9.17 14.92 3.67
CA ALA A 137 9.33 16.29 3.21
C ALA A 137 9.79 16.36 1.74
N MET A 138 10.73 15.50 1.35
CA MET A 138 11.19 15.39 -0.03
C MET A 138 10.07 14.97 -0.99
N ALA A 139 9.26 13.97 -0.61
CA ALA A 139 8.12 13.54 -1.41
C ALA A 139 7.07 14.65 -1.60
N LEU A 140 6.80 15.43 -0.55
CA LEU A 140 5.85 16.56 -0.59
C LEU A 140 6.36 17.78 -1.36
N ALA A 141 7.68 17.96 -1.46
CA ALA A 141 8.28 19.09 -2.17
C ALA A 141 7.84 19.15 -3.63
N ALA A 142 7.62 18.00 -4.26
CA ALA A 142 7.14 17.87 -5.64
C ALA A 142 5.64 18.20 -5.81
N ARG A 143 4.91 18.49 -4.72
CA ARG A 143 3.45 18.72 -4.71
C ARG A 143 2.69 17.62 -5.46
N PRO A 144 2.77 16.36 -5.00
CA PRO A 144 2.18 15.24 -5.70
C PRO A 144 0.65 15.30 -5.70
N GLU A 145 0.05 14.70 -6.73
CA GLU A 145 -1.38 14.36 -6.77
C GLU A 145 -1.63 13.00 -6.14
N LEU A 146 -0.61 12.10 -6.20
CA LEU A 146 -0.61 10.80 -5.54
C LEU A 146 0.68 10.60 -4.75
N LEU A 147 0.53 10.28 -3.47
CA LEU A 147 1.61 9.80 -2.61
C LEU A 147 1.53 8.27 -2.51
N VAL A 148 2.56 7.60 -2.99
CA VAL A 148 2.73 6.15 -2.82
C VAL A 148 3.64 5.91 -1.62
N ALA A 149 3.11 5.24 -0.60
CA ALA A 149 3.85 4.88 0.61
C ALA A 149 4.05 3.36 0.65
N ASP A 150 5.25 2.91 0.27
CA ASP A 150 5.60 1.48 0.23
C ASP A 150 6.27 1.08 1.54
N GLU A 151 5.50 0.40 2.39
CA GLU A 151 5.90 -0.03 3.74
C GLU A 151 6.59 1.09 4.56
N PRO A 152 5.98 2.28 4.66
CA PRO A 152 6.65 3.49 5.15
C PRO A 152 7.07 3.43 6.62
N THR A 153 6.72 2.37 7.32
CA THR A 153 6.94 2.20 8.75
C THR A 153 7.71 0.94 9.11
N THR A 154 8.18 0.18 8.13
CA THR A 154 9.07 -0.96 8.35
C THR A 154 10.37 -0.47 8.99
N ALA A 155 10.85 -1.15 10.01
CA ALA A 155 12.02 -0.80 10.83
C ALA A 155 11.84 0.39 11.80
N LEU A 156 10.61 0.86 12.03
CA LEU A 156 10.28 1.83 13.08
C LEU A 156 9.62 1.13 14.28
N ASP A 157 9.82 1.66 15.47
CA ASP A 157 9.04 1.24 16.64
C ASP A 157 7.56 1.65 16.51
N VAL A 158 6.68 0.99 17.27
CA VAL A 158 5.21 1.13 17.14
C VAL A 158 4.76 2.58 17.33
N THR A 159 5.41 3.34 18.21
CA THR A 159 5.06 4.75 18.48
C THR A 159 5.40 5.62 17.29
N THR A 160 6.63 5.53 16.81
CA THR A 160 7.10 6.27 15.62
C THR A 160 6.32 5.88 14.36
N GLN A 161 5.97 4.58 14.21
CA GLN A 161 5.12 4.10 13.13
C GLN A 161 3.78 4.83 13.10
N ARG A 162 3.11 4.93 14.25
CA ARG A 162 1.83 5.63 14.36
C ARG A 162 1.96 7.11 14.04
N GLU A 163 2.98 7.79 14.57
CA GLU A 163 3.24 9.20 14.29
C GLU A 163 3.48 9.48 12.80
N VAL A 164 4.22 8.62 12.11
CA VAL A 164 4.48 8.76 10.67
C VAL A 164 3.20 8.60 9.85
N LEU A 165 2.34 7.65 10.20
CA LEU A 165 1.08 7.47 9.49
C LEU A 165 0.10 8.60 9.76
N GLU A 166 -0.01 9.08 11.01
CA GLU A 166 -0.82 10.26 11.36
C GLU A 166 -0.35 11.52 10.63
N LEU A 167 0.97 11.68 10.48
CA LEU A 167 1.55 12.76 9.69
C LEU A 167 1.13 12.67 8.21
N VAL A 168 1.24 11.49 7.60
CA VAL A 168 0.81 11.29 6.20
C VAL A 168 -0.68 11.57 6.04
N ASP A 169 -1.51 11.10 6.97
CA ASP A 169 -2.95 11.35 6.97
C ASP A 169 -3.28 12.85 7.03
N SER A 170 -2.67 13.57 7.97
CA SER A 170 -2.85 15.03 8.13
C SER A 170 -2.43 15.80 6.87
N LEU A 171 -1.29 15.42 6.28
CA LEU A 171 -0.77 16.07 5.07
C LEU A 171 -1.66 15.77 3.85
N ALA A 172 -2.21 14.56 3.76
CA ALA A 172 -3.16 14.21 2.71
C ALA A 172 -4.46 15.01 2.80
N GLU A 173 -4.99 15.19 4.02
CA GLU A 173 -6.17 16.04 4.26
C GLU A 173 -5.93 17.50 3.91
N GLU A 174 -4.78 18.05 4.32
CA GLU A 174 -4.43 19.44 4.08
C GLU A 174 -4.22 19.75 2.59
N THR A 175 -3.57 18.84 1.85
CA THR A 175 -3.20 19.06 0.45
C THR A 175 -4.22 18.53 -0.55
N GLY A 176 -5.13 17.66 -0.11
CA GLY A 176 -6.05 16.95 -0.98
C GLY A 176 -5.37 15.92 -1.89
N MET A 177 -4.13 15.49 -1.63
CA MET A 177 -3.48 14.45 -2.42
C MET A 177 -4.10 13.07 -2.13
N ALA A 178 -4.16 12.23 -3.15
CA ALA A 178 -4.50 10.83 -2.98
C ALA A 178 -3.35 10.06 -2.31
N VAL A 179 -3.67 8.97 -1.60
CA VAL A 179 -2.67 8.11 -0.95
C VAL A 179 -2.85 6.67 -1.40
N LEU A 180 -1.76 6.03 -1.83
CA LEU A 180 -1.67 4.59 -2.04
C LEU A 180 -0.72 4.01 -0.97
N LEU A 181 -1.29 3.34 0.03
CA LEU A 181 -0.53 2.67 1.07
C LEU A 181 -0.27 1.22 0.70
N ILE A 182 0.99 0.82 0.65
CA ILE A 182 1.39 -0.57 0.50
C ILE A 182 1.91 -1.06 1.84
N THR A 183 1.37 -2.18 2.30
CA THR A 183 1.76 -2.77 3.59
C THR A 183 1.50 -4.28 3.62
N HIS A 184 2.17 -4.99 4.50
CA HIS A 184 1.83 -6.36 4.85
C HIS A 184 0.91 -6.44 6.09
N ASN A 185 0.69 -5.34 6.79
CA ASN A 185 -0.10 -5.27 8.02
C ASN A 185 -1.49 -4.68 7.75
N LEU A 186 -2.50 -5.56 7.74
CA LEU A 186 -3.89 -5.17 7.52
C LEU A 186 -4.45 -4.27 8.65
N GLY A 187 -3.88 -4.35 9.85
CA GLY A 187 -4.27 -3.49 10.98
C GLY A 187 -3.98 -2.00 10.75
N LEU A 188 -2.99 -1.66 9.92
CA LEU A 188 -2.66 -0.26 9.62
C LEU A 188 -3.66 0.42 8.67
N VAL A 189 -4.47 -0.38 7.99
CA VAL A 189 -5.45 0.11 6.99
C VAL A 189 -6.75 0.57 7.67
N ALA A 190 -7.08 -0.05 8.81
CA ALA A 190 -8.30 0.25 9.57
C ALA A 190 -8.37 1.72 9.99
N GLY A 191 -9.47 2.40 9.65
CA GLY A 191 -9.74 3.79 10.00
C GLY A 191 -8.88 4.84 9.29
N ARG A 192 -8.03 4.40 8.32
CA ARG A 192 -7.13 5.29 7.56
C ARG A 192 -7.41 5.27 6.06
N MET A 193 -7.77 4.12 5.50
CA MET A 193 -7.97 3.93 4.07
C MET A 193 -9.46 3.71 3.76
N ASP A 194 -9.87 4.14 2.58
CA ASP A 194 -11.25 3.98 2.10
C ASP A 194 -11.42 2.57 1.53
N THR A 195 -10.48 2.18 0.67
CA THR A 195 -10.53 0.91 -0.07
C THR A 195 -9.28 0.08 0.19
N VAL A 196 -9.42 -1.23 0.26
CA VAL A 196 -8.31 -2.18 0.34
C VAL A 196 -8.36 -3.18 -0.81
N ASN A 197 -7.18 -3.45 -1.37
CA ASN A 197 -6.90 -4.50 -2.33
C ASN A 197 -5.97 -5.51 -1.68
N VAL A 198 -6.48 -6.70 -1.36
CA VAL A 198 -5.70 -7.78 -0.77
C VAL A 198 -5.05 -8.58 -1.89
N MET A 199 -3.73 -8.64 -1.88
CA MET A 199 -2.92 -9.24 -2.94
C MET A 199 -2.25 -10.52 -2.46
N TYR A 200 -2.38 -11.58 -3.24
CA TYR A 200 -1.69 -12.86 -3.05
C TYR A 200 -1.17 -13.40 -4.37
N ALA A 201 0.08 -13.87 -4.39
CA ALA A 201 0.68 -14.55 -5.56
C ALA A 201 0.49 -13.80 -6.88
N GLY A 202 0.66 -12.47 -6.89
CA GLY A 202 0.61 -11.64 -8.09
C GLY A 202 -0.80 -11.25 -8.56
N GLU A 203 -1.84 -11.50 -7.78
CA GLU A 203 -3.23 -11.18 -8.11
C GLU A 203 -3.95 -10.54 -6.92
N ILE A 204 -4.95 -9.69 -7.19
CA ILE A 204 -5.89 -9.21 -6.17
C ILE A 204 -6.90 -10.32 -5.91
N VAL A 205 -6.90 -10.84 -4.69
CA VAL A 205 -7.79 -11.92 -4.27
C VAL A 205 -9.04 -11.43 -3.56
N GLU A 206 -9.00 -10.21 -3.00
CA GLU A 206 -10.17 -9.55 -2.41
C GLU A 206 -9.99 -8.04 -2.48
N SER A 207 -11.06 -7.30 -2.78
CA SER A 207 -11.04 -5.84 -2.80
C SER A 207 -12.41 -5.26 -2.42
N GLY A 208 -12.40 -4.08 -1.78
CA GLY A 208 -13.62 -3.38 -1.40
C GLY A 208 -13.38 -2.33 -0.33
N PRO A 209 -14.44 -1.70 0.17
CA PRO A 209 -14.37 -0.78 1.29
C PRO A 209 -13.70 -1.44 2.51
N VAL A 210 -12.78 -0.74 3.14
CA VAL A 210 -11.99 -1.28 4.26
C VAL A 210 -12.89 -1.84 5.37
N ALA A 211 -13.95 -1.10 5.74
CA ALA A 211 -14.87 -1.49 6.79
C ALA A 211 -15.55 -2.86 6.50
N GLU A 212 -15.92 -3.10 5.23
CA GLU A 212 -16.57 -4.34 4.82
C GLU A 212 -15.59 -5.51 4.77
N VAL A 213 -14.41 -5.30 4.17
CA VAL A 213 -13.38 -6.35 4.06
C VAL A 213 -12.86 -6.78 5.43
N LEU A 214 -12.67 -5.83 6.38
CA LEU A 214 -12.19 -6.15 7.72
C LEU A 214 -13.28 -6.84 8.58
N ARG A 215 -14.55 -6.43 8.43
CA ARG A 215 -15.65 -6.99 9.20
C ARG A 215 -16.11 -8.34 8.67
N HIS A 216 -16.15 -8.51 7.36
CA HIS A 216 -16.68 -9.66 6.65
C HIS A 216 -15.73 -10.16 5.55
N PRO A 217 -14.50 -10.60 5.88
CA PRO A 217 -13.54 -11.09 4.89
C PRO A 217 -14.08 -12.31 4.16
N ARG A 218 -14.08 -12.28 2.83
CA ARG A 218 -14.65 -13.33 1.98
C ARG A 218 -13.61 -14.35 1.55
N HIS A 219 -12.39 -13.89 1.27
CA HIS A 219 -11.31 -14.78 0.86
C HIS A 219 -10.61 -15.41 2.09
N PRO A 220 -10.37 -16.73 2.09
CA PRO A 220 -9.69 -17.39 3.22
C PRO A 220 -8.30 -16.83 3.56
N TYR A 221 -7.58 -16.30 2.60
CA TYR A 221 -6.31 -15.62 2.84
C TYR A 221 -6.48 -14.34 3.68
N THR A 222 -7.47 -13.51 3.34
CA THR A 222 -7.79 -12.29 4.11
C THR A 222 -8.20 -12.65 5.54
N GLN A 223 -8.98 -13.71 5.72
CA GLN A 223 -9.32 -14.24 7.05
C GLN A 223 -8.08 -14.65 7.82
N GLY A 224 -7.10 -15.29 7.16
CA GLY A 224 -5.82 -15.65 7.74
C GLY A 224 -5.00 -14.44 8.17
N LEU A 225 -4.90 -13.41 7.30
CA LEU A 225 -4.20 -12.17 7.61
C LEU A 225 -4.80 -11.44 8.81
N LEU A 226 -6.12 -11.37 8.90
CA LEU A 226 -6.81 -10.75 10.05
C LEU A 226 -6.58 -11.50 11.35
N LYS A 227 -6.58 -12.84 11.32
CA LYS A 227 -6.30 -13.66 12.50
C LYS A 227 -4.85 -13.53 12.98
N ALA A 228 -3.93 -13.20 12.08
CA ALA A 228 -2.52 -12.97 12.41
C ALA A 228 -2.26 -11.60 13.08
N VAL A 229 -3.24 -10.68 13.03
CA VAL A 229 -3.16 -9.40 13.76
C VAL A 229 -3.50 -9.66 15.24
N PRO A 230 -2.58 -9.41 16.19
CA PRO A 230 -2.85 -9.59 17.59
C PRO A 230 -4.02 -8.71 18.06
N ALA A 231 -5.00 -9.29 18.72
CA ALA A 231 -6.03 -8.49 19.40
C ALA A 231 -5.43 -7.80 20.64
N LEU A 232 -5.81 -6.54 20.88
CA LEU A 232 -5.28 -5.73 22.00
C LEU A 232 -5.55 -6.35 23.37
N ASP A 233 -6.58 -7.18 23.48
CA ASP A 233 -7.03 -7.90 24.67
C ASP A 233 -6.61 -9.38 24.69
N ALA A 234 -5.83 -9.84 23.72
CA ALA A 234 -5.35 -11.21 23.68
C ALA A 234 -4.37 -11.46 24.84
N PRO A 235 -4.46 -12.64 25.51
CA PRO A 235 -3.46 -13.04 26.48
C PRO A 235 -2.05 -13.01 25.88
N LEU A 236 -1.05 -12.52 26.64
CA LEU A 236 0.34 -12.44 26.17
C LEU A 236 0.93 -13.79 25.76
N ASP A 237 0.41 -14.87 26.31
CA ASP A 237 0.84 -16.25 26.03
C ASP A 237 0.01 -16.93 24.91
N ALA A 238 -0.98 -16.23 24.33
CA ALA A 238 -1.77 -16.81 23.24
C ALA A 238 -0.88 -17.00 22.00
N PRO A 239 -0.86 -18.21 21.39
CA PRO A 239 -0.11 -18.43 20.17
C PRO A 239 -0.70 -17.51 19.07
N LEU A 240 0.18 -16.74 18.42
CA LEU A 240 -0.23 -15.95 17.25
C LEU A 240 -0.71 -16.90 16.16
N ALA A 241 -1.87 -16.60 15.60
CA ALA A 241 -2.35 -17.34 14.45
C ALA A 241 -1.44 -17.02 13.25
N ASP A 242 -0.94 -18.07 12.60
CA ASP A 242 -0.09 -17.95 11.40
C ASP A 242 -0.79 -18.60 10.20
N ILE A 243 -0.48 -18.13 9.01
CA ILE A 243 -0.89 -18.77 7.76
C ILE A 243 0.16 -19.82 7.42
N PRO A 244 -0.14 -21.13 7.50
CA PRO A 244 0.88 -22.16 7.30
C PRO A 244 1.56 -22.09 5.95
N GLY A 245 2.86 -22.43 5.90
CA GLY A 245 3.65 -22.48 4.68
C GLY A 245 4.12 -21.10 4.21
N THR A 246 4.64 -21.02 3.00
CA THR A 246 5.20 -19.81 2.40
C THR A 246 4.50 -19.45 1.10
N VAL A 247 4.59 -18.18 0.71
CA VAL A 247 4.12 -17.73 -0.61
C VAL A 247 4.92 -18.46 -1.70
N PRO A 248 4.28 -19.09 -2.68
CA PRO A 248 4.98 -19.70 -3.80
C PRO A 248 5.83 -18.68 -4.57
N PRO A 249 6.96 -19.11 -5.16
CA PRO A 249 7.79 -18.19 -5.92
C PRO A 249 7.15 -17.81 -7.27
N PRO A 250 7.48 -16.61 -7.83
CA PRO A 250 6.83 -16.06 -9.02
C PRO A 250 7.01 -16.88 -10.32
N ASN A 251 7.92 -17.81 -10.34
CA ASN A 251 8.16 -18.74 -11.45
C ASN A 251 7.50 -20.11 -11.27
N ALA A 252 6.77 -20.33 -10.17
CA ALA A 252 6.14 -21.61 -9.85
C ALA A 252 4.79 -21.42 -9.12
N TRP A 253 3.95 -20.52 -9.66
CA TRP A 253 2.60 -20.34 -9.12
C TRP A 253 1.79 -21.64 -9.26
N PRO A 254 1.09 -22.08 -8.20
CA PRO A 254 0.18 -23.22 -8.28
C PRO A 254 -0.88 -23.02 -9.36
N ALA A 255 -1.29 -24.12 -10.01
CA ALA A 255 -2.45 -24.12 -10.89
C ALA A 255 -3.73 -23.87 -10.09
N GLY A 256 -4.79 -23.39 -10.77
CA GLY A 256 -6.06 -23.07 -10.12
C GLY A 256 -5.95 -21.86 -9.17
N CYS A 257 -6.48 -21.98 -7.96
CA CYS A 257 -6.35 -20.99 -6.93
C CYS A 257 -4.94 -21.01 -6.32
N ALA A 258 -4.16 -19.93 -6.47
CA ALA A 258 -2.79 -19.89 -5.99
C ALA A 258 -2.67 -20.09 -4.45
N PHE A 259 -3.73 -19.79 -3.69
CA PHE A 259 -3.76 -19.99 -2.25
C PHE A 259 -4.12 -21.42 -1.82
N HIS A 260 -4.58 -22.30 -2.74
CA HIS A 260 -5.10 -23.63 -2.37
C HIS A 260 -4.16 -24.49 -1.50
N PRO A 261 -2.80 -24.44 -1.67
CA PRO A 261 -1.92 -25.27 -0.83
C PRO A 261 -1.88 -24.87 0.63
N ARG A 262 -2.30 -23.63 0.95
CA ARG A 262 -2.31 -23.06 2.30
C ARG A 262 -3.74 -22.83 2.83
N CYS A 263 -4.75 -23.09 1.99
CA CYS A 263 -6.15 -22.81 2.32
C CYS A 263 -6.75 -23.93 3.16
N PRO A 264 -7.26 -23.63 4.39
CA PRO A 264 -7.90 -24.66 5.23
C PRO A 264 -9.24 -25.14 4.66
N PHE A 265 -9.79 -24.44 3.66
CA PHE A 265 -11.07 -24.76 3.01
C PHE A 265 -10.89 -25.27 1.57
N ALA A 266 -9.65 -25.66 1.18
CA ALA A 266 -9.37 -26.09 -0.17
C ALA A 266 -10.21 -27.32 -0.54
N LYS A 267 -10.81 -27.26 -1.76
CA LYS A 267 -11.52 -28.38 -2.40
C LYS A 267 -10.74 -28.87 -3.60
N GLY A 268 -11.10 -30.03 -4.16
CA GLY A 268 -10.44 -30.60 -5.31
C GLY A 268 -10.36 -29.63 -6.53
N GLU A 269 -11.42 -28.89 -6.79
CA GLU A 269 -11.46 -27.89 -7.86
C GLU A 269 -10.43 -26.76 -7.71
N CYS A 270 -10.10 -26.39 -6.44
CA CYS A 270 -9.17 -25.30 -6.18
C CYS A 270 -7.75 -25.55 -6.71
N SER A 271 -7.36 -26.80 -6.90
CA SER A 271 -6.02 -27.17 -7.41
C SER A 271 -5.89 -27.09 -8.93
N SER A 272 -6.99 -27.04 -9.66
CA SER A 272 -6.98 -27.15 -11.13
C SER A 272 -7.73 -26.04 -11.85
N VAL A 273 -8.73 -25.43 -11.21
CA VAL A 273 -9.57 -24.40 -11.81
C VAL A 273 -9.28 -23.05 -11.19
N PRO A 274 -8.96 -22.00 -11.97
CA PRO A 274 -8.87 -20.64 -11.43
C PRO A 274 -10.19 -20.22 -10.76
N PRO A 275 -10.14 -19.59 -9.59
CA PRO A 275 -11.35 -19.16 -8.90
C PRO A 275 -12.05 -18.03 -9.68
N PRO A 276 -13.39 -18.04 -9.74
CA PRO A 276 -14.11 -16.93 -10.31
C PRO A 276 -14.02 -15.70 -9.43
N MET A 277 -14.06 -14.51 -10.06
CA MET A 277 -14.24 -13.26 -9.32
C MET A 277 -15.72 -13.13 -8.95
N ASN A 278 -16.03 -13.23 -7.69
CA ASN A 278 -17.39 -13.05 -7.14
C ASN A 278 -17.57 -11.62 -6.62
N VAL A 279 -18.83 -11.20 -6.52
CA VAL A 279 -19.23 -9.94 -5.91
C VAL A 279 -20.19 -10.21 -4.76
N CYS A 280 -19.98 -9.59 -3.62
CA CYS A 280 -20.83 -9.68 -2.45
C CYS A 280 -20.97 -8.29 -1.82
N GLY A 281 -22.09 -7.60 -2.07
CA GLY A 281 -22.22 -6.18 -1.77
C GLY A 281 -21.18 -5.35 -2.52
N ALA A 282 -20.41 -4.54 -1.80
CA ALA A 282 -19.32 -3.74 -2.35
C ALA A 282 -17.96 -4.48 -2.41
N VAL A 283 -17.91 -5.76 -1.98
CA VAL A 283 -16.66 -6.54 -1.94
C VAL A 283 -16.58 -7.48 -3.14
N ARG A 284 -15.42 -7.49 -3.81
CA ARG A 284 -15.05 -8.43 -4.88
C ARG A 284 -14.02 -9.40 -4.34
N TYR A 285 -14.14 -10.70 -4.64
CA TYR A 285 -13.20 -11.71 -4.15
C TYR A 285 -13.07 -12.90 -5.10
N ALA A 286 -11.87 -13.43 -5.23
CA ALA A 286 -11.53 -14.55 -6.10
C ALA A 286 -11.53 -15.87 -5.31
N CYS A 287 -12.70 -16.54 -5.18
CA CYS A 287 -12.83 -17.80 -4.44
C CYS A 287 -13.94 -18.67 -5.04
N HIS A 288 -13.79 -20.01 -4.94
CA HIS A 288 -14.85 -20.97 -5.28
C HIS A 288 -15.98 -21.00 -4.24
N ILE A 289 -15.69 -20.56 -3.00
CA ILE A 289 -16.69 -20.45 -1.96
C ILE A 289 -17.49 -19.17 -2.21
N LYS A 290 -18.78 -19.32 -2.50
CA LYS A 290 -19.69 -18.18 -2.67
C LYS A 290 -20.07 -17.62 -1.31
N CYS A 291 -20.30 -16.30 -1.23
CA CYS A 291 -20.98 -15.76 -0.06
C CYS A 291 -22.38 -16.34 0.00
N SER A 292 -22.78 -16.86 1.15
CA SER A 292 -24.19 -17.02 1.44
C SER A 292 -24.75 -15.61 1.56
N ASP A 293 -25.66 -15.24 0.65
CA ASP A 293 -26.47 -14.05 0.84
C ASP A 293 -27.08 -14.18 2.23
N GLY A 294 -26.60 -13.35 3.18
CA GLY A 294 -27.14 -13.33 4.53
C GLY A 294 -28.58 -12.84 4.48
N GLY A 295 -29.50 -13.77 4.24
CA GLY A 295 -30.87 -13.65 4.70
C GLY A 295 -30.79 -13.65 6.22
N GLY A 296 -31.16 -12.55 6.83
CA GLY A 296 -31.11 -12.38 8.27
C GLY A 296 -31.90 -13.49 9.03
N GLU A 297 -31.37 -13.84 10.14
CA GLU A 297 -32.12 -14.12 11.38
C GLU A 297 -31.33 -13.55 12.54
#